data_58d765ce31dd062263f8e13a5a1b1e0b
#
_entry.id   58d765ce31dd062263f8e13a5a1b1e0b
#
_cell.length_a   1.000
_cell.length_b   1.000
_cell.length_c   1.000
_cell.angle_alpha   90.00
_cell.angle_beta   90.00
_cell.angle_gamma   90.00
#
_symmetry.space_group_name_H-M   'P 1'
#
loop_
_entity.id
_entity.type
_entity.pdbx_description
1 polymer ?
#
loop_
_entity_poly.entity_id
_entity_poly.type
_entity_poly.pdbx_seq_one_letter_code
_entity_poly.pdbx_strand_id
1 'polypeptide(L)'
;IKEIPTQLSDIGRDVQSANENLQAAQEELDRTKIRTPVAGQVVSLAISAVGGVVAGSQKIMDIVPKDEMLLVEARIPPNLIDKVQTGMLADVRFTTFSNSPQLVVQGKLISIGTDATPEQTPTNPMSPQLAYLARIEITPEGLKTLGHHVMQAGMPTEVLIKTGERSMLKYLLSPLTKRIAAAMKEE
;
A
#
# COMPACT_ATOMS: atom_id res chain seq x y z
N ILE A 1 -68.15 -13.18 -17.31
CA ILE A 1 -67.54 -12.47 -16.15
C ILE A 1 -66.16 -13.07 -15.74
N LYS A 2 -65.73 -14.23 -16.31
CA LYS A 2 -64.42 -14.86 -16.00
C LYS A 2 -63.26 -14.42 -16.90
N GLU A 3 -63.45 -13.71 -17.97
CA GLU A 3 -62.45 -13.31 -18.94
C GLU A 3 -61.62 -12.09 -18.49
N ILE A 4 -62.21 -11.20 -17.70
CA ILE A 4 -61.54 -9.96 -17.26
C ILE A 4 -60.36 -10.23 -16.33
N PRO A 5 -60.44 -11.12 -15.31
CA PRO A 5 -59.31 -11.39 -14.44
C PRO A 5 -58.16 -12.15 -15.15
N THR A 6 -58.45 -12.95 -16.17
CA THR A 6 -57.41 -13.62 -16.97
C THR A 6 -56.68 -12.61 -17.86
N GLN A 7 -57.37 -11.71 -18.51
CA GLN A 7 -56.75 -10.63 -19.30
C GLN A 7 -55.89 -9.69 -18.43
N LEU A 8 -56.34 -9.38 -17.23
CA LEU A 8 -55.56 -8.55 -16.29
C LEU A 8 -54.30 -9.25 -15.84
N SER A 9 -54.35 -10.57 -15.60
CA SER A 9 -53.19 -11.38 -15.26
C SER A 9 -52.20 -11.50 -16.41
N ASP A 10 -52.69 -11.60 -17.64
CA ASP A 10 -51.83 -11.68 -18.83
C ASP A 10 -51.14 -10.35 -19.10
N ILE A 11 -51.88 -9.22 -19.03
CA ILE A 11 -51.28 -7.88 -19.11
C ILE A 11 -50.26 -7.65 -17.99
N GLY A 12 -50.56 -8.12 -16.77
CA GLY A 12 -49.60 -8.02 -15.66
C GLY A 12 -48.29 -8.77 -15.94
N ARG A 13 -48.37 -9.96 -16.53
CA ARG A 13 -47.17 -10.73 -16.94
C ARG A 13 -46.42 -10.06 -18.09
N ASP A 14 -47.14 -9.50 -19.05
CA ASP A 14 -46.51 -8.80 -20.18
C ASP A 14 -45.75 -7.54 -19.70
N VAL A 15 -46.33 -6.76 -18.79
CA VAL A 15 -45.72 -5.59 -18.18
C VAL A 15 -44.45 -6.00 -17.37
N GLN A 16 -44.54 -7.09 -16.61
CA GLN A 16 -43.40 -7.57 -15.84
C GLN A 16 -42.27 -8.04 -16.77
N SER A 17 -42.59 -8.81 -17.80
CA SER A 17 -41.61 -9.25 -18.81
C SER A 17 -40.98 -8.08 -19.55
N ALA A 18 -41.79 -7.06 -19.90
CA ALA A 18 -41.24 -5.85 -20.53
C ALA A 18 -40.31 -5.07 -19.60
N ASN A 19 -40.62 -4.98 -18.30
CA ASN A 19 -39.74 -4.35 -17.31
C ASN A 19 -38.43 -5.13 -17.11
N GLU A 20 -38.48 -6.46 -17.05
CA GLU A 20 -37.29 -7.30 -16.97
C GLU A 20 -36.38 -7.14 -18.19
N ASN A 21 -36.96 -7.11 -19.39
CA ASN A 21 -36.21 -6.85 -20.63
C ASN A 21 -35.59 -5.46 -20.64
N LEU A 22 -36.29 -4.46 -20.18
CA LEU A 22 -35.78 -3.08 -20.08
C LEU A 22 -34.62 -2.99 -19.08
N GLN A 23 -34.75 -3.63 -17.93
CA GLN A 23 -33.70 -3.68 -16.94
C GLN A 23 -32.44 -4.39 -17.48
N ALA A 24 -32.61 -5.54 -18.15
CA ALA A 24 -31.50 -6.25 -18.79
C ALA A 24 -30.81 -5.40 -19.85
N ALA A 25 -31.57 -4.70 -20.69
CA ALA A 25 -31.02 -3.80 -21.70
C ALA A 25 -30.27 -2.59 -21.08
N GLN A 26 -30.77 -2.06 -19.96
CA GLN A 26 -30.12 -0.99 -19.21
C GLN A 26 -28.79 -1.47 -18.60
N GLU A 27 -28.78 -2.66 -17.99
CA GLU A 27 -27.56 -3.26 -17.45
C GLU A 27 -26.53 -3.53 -18.55
N GLU A 28 -26.95 -3.98 -19.72
CA GLU A 28 -26.05 -4.17 -20.85
C GLU A 28 -25.46 -2.84 -21.34
N LEU A 29 -26.29 -1.80 -21.41
CA LEU A 29 -25.83 -0.45 -21.75
C LEU A 29 -24.86 0.11 -20.71
N ASP A 30 -25.11 -0.09 -19.43
CA ASP A 30 -24.22 0.38 -18.37
C ASP A 30 -22.87 -0.36 -18.37
N ARG A 31 -22.84 -1.62 -18.75
CA ARG A 31 -21.59 -2.38 -18.94
C ARG A 31 -20.75 -1.88 -20.10
N THR A 32 -21.34 -1.20 -21.09
CA THR A 32 -20.55 -0.58 -22.19
C THR A 32 -19.80 0.66 -21.74
N LYS A 33 -20.19 1.26 -20.58
CA LYS A 33 -19.57 2.47 -20.04
C LYS A 33 -18.72 2.09 -18.83
N ILE A 34 -17.43 1.89 -19.04
CA ILE A 34 -16.50 1.61 -17.95
C ILE A 34 -16.21 2.91 -17.20
N ARG A 35 -16.62 2.96 -15.93
CA ARG A 35 -16.42 4.12 -15.04
C ARG A 35 -15.44 3.79 -13.95
N THR A 36 -14.65 4.80 -13.55
CA THR A 36 -13.77 4.70 -12.39
C THR A 36 -14.59 4.72 -11.09
N PRO A 37 -14.28 3.85 -10.12
CA PRO A 37 -14.96 3.85 -8.81
C PRO A 37 -14.56 5.04 -7.94
N VAL A 38 -13.39 5.65 -8.18
CA VAL A 38 -12.85 6.77 -7.40
C VAL A 38 -12.32 7.87 -8.31
N ALA A 39 -12.37 9.11 -7.84
CA ALA A 39 -11.73 10.23 -8.50
C ALA A 39 -10.22 10.18 -8.23
N GLY A 40 -9.41 10.25 -9.27
CA GLY A 40 -7.96 10.11 -9.13
C GLY A 40 -7.18 10.51 -10.38
N GLN A 41 -5.88 10.29 -10.33
CA GLN A 41 -4.98 10.52 -11.45
C GLN A 41 -4.69 9.19 -12.14
N VAL A 42 -4.77 9.17 -13.46
CA VAL A 42 -4.36 8.02 -14.28
C VAL A 42 -2.83 7.94 -14.28
N VAL A 43 -2.28 6.83 -13.80
CA VAL A 43 -0.83 6.62 -13.71
C VAL A 43 -0.32 5.75 -14.84
N SER A 44 -1.09 4.76 -15.24
CA SER A 44 -0.72 3.83 -16.30
C SER A 44 -1.93 3.55 -17.18
N LEU A 45 -1.78 3.77 -18.47
CA LEU A 45 -2.81 3.49 -19.47
C LEU A 45 -2.30 2.36 -20.38
N ALA A 46 -2.94 1.19 -20.26
CA ALA A 46 -2.54 0.03 -21.06
C ALA A 46 -3.05 0.09 -22.51
N ILE A 47 -4.11 0.87 -22.76
CA ILE A 47 -4.76 0.99 -24.07
C ILE A 47 -4.72 2.45 -24.50
N SER A 48 -3.91 2.74 -25.51
CA SER A 48 -3.70 4.12 -26.00
C SER A 48 -4.44 4.43 -27.31
N ALA A 49 -5.02 3.42 -27.96
CA ALA A 49 -5.62 3.60 -29.28
C ALA A 49 -7.16 3.53 -29.23
N VAL A 50 -7.80 4.46 -29.92
CA VAL A 50 -9.25 4.44 -30.17
C VAL A 50 -9.57 3.31 -31.15
N GLY A 51 -10.57 2.48 -30.84
CA GLY A 51 -10.96 1.32 -31.64
C GLY A 51 -10.24 0.03 -31.27
N GLY A 52 -9.41 0.03 -30.24
CA GLY A 52 -8.80 -1.18 -29.71
C GLY A 52 -9.83 -2.13 -29.08
N VAL A 53 -9.60 -3.44 -29.22
CA VAL A 53 -10.42 -4.48 -28.59
C VAL A 53 -9.87 -4.77 -27.20
N VAL A 54 -10.75 -4.74 -26.21
CA VAL A 54 -10.42 -5.05 -24.80
C VAL A 54 -11.00 -6.42 -24.46
N ALA A 55 -10.15 -7.33 -24.03
CA ALA A 55 -10.62 -8.63 -23.54
C ALA A 55 -11.22 -8.51 -22.14
N GLY A 56 -12.19 -9.38 -21.82
CA GLY A 56 -12.72 -9.44 -20.47
C GLY A 56 -11.59 -9.68 -19.45
N SER A 57 -11.61 -8.98 -18.32
CA SER A 57 -10.59 -9.02 -17.27
C SER A 57 -9.24 -8.41 -17.61
N GLN A 58 -9.09 -7.77 -18.76
CA GLN A 58 -7.86 -7.06 -19.11
C GLN A 58 -7.79 -5.74 -18.34
N LYS A 59 -6.60 -5.50 -17.75
CA LYS A 59 -6.30 -4.24 -17.07
C LYS A 59 -6.26 -3.10 -18.09
N ILE A 60 -7.06 -2.06 -17.89
CA ILE A 60 -7.17 -0.92 -18.81
C ILE A 60 -6.26 0.22 -18.35
N MET A 61 -6.35 0.58 -17.06
CA MET A 61 -5.58 1.69 -16.47
C MET A 61 -5.44 1.51 -14.98
N ASP A 62 -4.46 2.20 -14.40
CA ASP A 62 -4.32 2.39 -12.96
C ASP A 62 -4.76 3.81 -12.59
N ILE A 63 -5.57 3.90 -11.54
CA ILE A 63 -6.03 5.17 -11.01
C ILE A 63 -5.58 5.28 -9.56
N VAL A 64 -4.81 6.32 -9.27
CA VAL A 64 -4.38 6.66 -7.91
C VAL A 64 -5.30 7.74 -7.38
N PRO A 65 -6.05 7.48 -6.29
CA PRO A 65 -6.87 8.49 -5.64
C PRO A 65 -6.03 9.68 -5.17
N LYS A 66 -6.57 10.89 -5.27
CA LYS A 66 -5.84 12.10 -4.84
C LYS A 66 -5.79 12.27 -3.33
N ASP A 67 -6.75 11.69 -2.64
CA ASP A 67 -6.93 11.86 -1.19
C ASP A 67 -6.35 10.68 -0.38
N GLU A 68 -5.63 9.77 -1.02
CA GLU A 68 -5.03 8.63 -0.33
C GLU A 68 -3.75 9.06 0.37
N MET A 69 -3.64 8.73 1.65
CA MET A 69 -2.42 8.97 2.42
C MET A 69 -1.27 8.15 1.85
N LEU A 70 -0.21 8.82 1.44
CA LEU A 70 0.98 8.14 0.95
C LEU A 70 1.66 7.40 2.10
N LEU A 71 1.89 6.11 1.89
CA LEU A 71 2.63 5.26 2.81
C LEU A 71 4.04 5.05 2.27
N VAL A 72 4.99 5.06 3.19
CA VAL A 72 6.38 4.71 2.87
C VAL A 72 6.55 3.21 3.11
N GLU A 73 6.94 2.49 2.08
CA GLU A 73 7.28 1.07 2.18
C GLU A 73 8.78 0.91 2.40
N ALA A 74 9.13 0.33 3.54
CA ALA A 74 10.50 0.02 3.89
C ALA A 74 10.72 -1.50 3.92
N ARG A 75 11.90 -1.94 3.52
CA ARG A 75 12.31 -3.35 3.53
C ARG A 75 13.23 -3.60 4.70
N ILE A 76 12.82 -4.52 5.56
CA ILE A 76 13.56 -4.87 6.76
C ILE A 76 14.22 -6.24 6.55
N PRO A 77 15.55 -6.32 6.64
CA PRO A 77 16.23 -7.61 6.56
C PRO A 77 15.88 -8.50 7.76
N PRO A 78 15.84 -9.85 7.59
CA PRO A 78 15.37 -10.78 8.62
C PRO A 78 16.16 -10.70 9.94
N ASN A 79 17.42 -10.37 9.89
CA ASN A 79 18.28 -10.23 11.08
C ASN A 79 17.94 -9.04 11.98
N LEU A 80 17.06 -8.13 11.53
CA LEU A 80 16.66 -6.94 12.27
C LEU A 80 15.19 -6.96 12.68
N ILE A 81 14.41 -7.94 12.22
CA ILE A 81 12.96 -7.99 12.45
C ILE A 81 12.60 -8.03 13.95
N ASP A 82 13.37 -8.76 14.76
CA ASP A 82 13.16 -8.87 16.21
C ASP A 82 13.29 -7.54 16.96
N LYS A 83 13.92 -6.56 16.34
CA LYS A 83 14.15 -5.24 16.95
C LYS A 83 13.10 -4.21 16.55
N VAL A 84 12.26 -4.55 15.60
CA VAL A 84 11.29 -3.64 15.03
C VAL A 84 9.88 -4.05 15.44
N GLN A 85 9.12 -3.11 15.98
CA GLN A 85 7.75 -3.33 16.41
C GLN A 85 6.82 -2.26 15.83
N THR A 86 5.57 -2.62 15.61
CA THR A 86 4.54 -1.67 15.21
C THR A 86 4.40 -0.55 16.24
N GLY A 87 4.21 0.67 15.77
CA GLY A 87 4.14 1.85 16.63
C GLY A 87 5.47 2.59 16.85
N MET A 88 6.61 2.02 16.44
CA MET A 88 7.90 2.68 16.53
C MET A 88 7.97 3.90 15.61
N LEU A 89 8.71 4.91 16.06
CA LEU A 89 9.01 6.10 15.25
C LEU A 89 10.13 5.79 14.27
N ALA A 90 9.99 6.33 13.07
CA ALA A 90 10.97 6.23 12.01
C ALA A 90 11.26 7.61 11.42
N ASP A 91 12.50 7.89 11.13
CA ASP A 91 12.91 9.07 10.40
C ASP A 91 13.01 8.71 8.91
N VAL A 92 12.22 9.38 8.09
CA VAL A 92 12.17 9.17 6.63
C VAL A 92 12.90 10.32 5.94
N ARG A 93 13.86 9.98 5.09
CA ARG A 93 14.61 10.91 4.25
C ARG A 93 14.27 10.67 2.80
N PHE A 94 13.90 11.72 2.09
CA PHE A 94 13.64 11.67 0.66
C PHE A 94 14.91 12.04 -0.11
N THR A 95 15.48 11.09 -0.82
CA THR A 95 16.72 11.31 -1.59
C THR A 95 16.52 12.22 -2.81
N THR A 96 15.27 12.38 -3.24
CA THR A 96 14.89 13.21 -4.40
C THR A 96 15.02 14.71 -4.12
N PHE A 97 14.93 15.14 -2.85
CA PHE A 97 15.05 16.56 -2.47
C PHE A 97 16.52 16.96 -2.30
N SER A 98 17.26 16.98 -3.40
CA SER A 98 18.71 17.27 -3.42
C SER A 98 19.05 18.66 -2.87
N ASN A 99 18.13 19.63 -2.92
CA ASN A 99 18.32 20.97 -2.37
C ASN A 99 18.11 21.05 -0.84
N SER A 100 17.61 19.99 -0.22
CA SER A 100 17.37 19.91 1.23
C SER A 100 17.76 18.54 1.78
N PRO A 101 19.04 18.18 1.75
CA PRO A 101 19.51 16.83 2.14
C PRO A 101 19.29 16.53 3.64
N GLN A 102 18.96 17.54 4.43
CA GLN A 102 18.67 17.41 5.86
C GLN A 102 17.16 17.29 6.16
N LEU A 103 16.32 17.24 5.13
CA LEU A 103 14.87 17.09 5.34
C LEU A 103 14.56 15.69 5.86
N VAL A 104 14.37 15.61 7.16
CA VAL A 104 13.96 14.39 7.87
C VAL A 104 12.51 14.53 8.26
N VAL A 105 11.69 13.61 7.78
CA VAL A 105 10.25 13.59 8.03
C VAL A 105 9.96 12.48 9.02
N GLN A 106 9.26 12.78 10.10
CA GLN A 106 8.88 11.76 11.07
C GLN A 106 7.73 10.92 10.56
N GLY A 107 7.91 9.61 10.65
CA GLY A 107 6.90 8.60 10.38
C GLY A 107 6.69 7.67 11.56
N LYS A 108 5.60 6.94 11.53
CA LYS A 108 5.26 5.89 12.49
C LYS A 108 5.02 4.58 11.77
N LEU A 109 5.63 3.52 12.25
CA LEU A 109 5.46 2.17 11.72
C LEU A 109 4.07 1.65 12.06
N ILE A 110 3.23 1.45 11.04
CA ILE A 110 1.84 0.98 11.22
C ILE A 110 1.69 -0.53 11.06
N SER A 111 2.46 -1.13 10.16
CA SER A 111 2.39 -2.58 9.94
C SER A 111 3.71 -3.15 9.47
N ILE A 112 3.93 -4.42 9.81
CA ILE A 112 5.05 -5.23 9.35
C ILE A 112 4.44 -6.47 8.71
N GLY A 113 4.87 -6.82 7.49
CA GLY A 113 4.47 -8.04 6.82
C GLY A 113 4.89 -9.27 7.63
N THR A 114 4.03 -10.27 7.67
CA THR A 114 4.32 -11.55 8.34
C THR A 114 5.25 -12.43 7.52
N ASP A 115 5.25 -12.23 6.21
CA ASP A 115 6.02 -13.04 5.27
C ASP A 115 7.21 -12.27 4.70
N ALA A 116 8.35 -12.95 4.63
CA ALA A 116 9.51 -12.43 3.95
C ALA A 116 9.39 -12.68 2.44
N THR A 117 9.38 -11.61 1.66
CA THR A 117 9.33 -11.69 0.20
C THR A 117 10.75 -11.67 -0.38
N PRO A 118 11.05 -12.54 -1.37
CA PRO A 118 12.32 -12.49 -2.05
C PRO A 118 12.42 -11.22 -2.89
N GLU A 119 13.47 -10.46 -2.69
CA GLU A 119 13.78 -9.29 -3.48
C GLU A 119 14.92 -9.59 -4.45
N GLN A 120 14.70 -9.29 -5.72
CA GLN A 120 15.77 -9.27 -6.71
C GLN A 120 16.48 -7.93 -6.62
N THR A 121 17.64 -7.90 -6.01
CA THR A 121 18.50 -6.72 -6.04
C THR A 121 19.20 -6.63 -7.41
N PRO A 122 19.22 -5.43 -8.03
CA PRO A 122 19.90 -5.24 -9.32
C PRO A 122 21.37 -5.64 -9.30
N THR A 123 21.99 -5.65 -8.12
CA THR A 123 23.41 -5.96 -7.92
C THR A 123 23.71 -7.44 -7.89
N ASN A 124 22.74 -8.29 -7.58
CA ASN A 124 22.95 -9.74 -7.54
C ASN A 124 21.63 -10.52 -7.80
N PRO A 125 21.26 -10.69 -9.08
CA PRO A 125 20.01 -11.37 -9.43
C PRO A 125 19.99 -12.86 -9.07
N MET A 126 21.15 -13.43 -8.72
CA MET A 126 21.30 -14.85 -8.43
C MET A 126 21.12 -15.20 -6.96
N SER A 127 21.03 -14.22 -6.07
CA SER A 127 20.81 -14.40 -4.64
C SER A 127 19.69 -13.48 -4.17
N PRO A 128 18.42 -13.86 -4.27
CA PRO A 128 17.33 -13.05 -3.77
C PRO A 128 17.46 -12.88 -2.26
N GLN A 129 17.52 -11.62 -1.81
CA GLN A 129 17.53 -11.33 -0.38
C GLN A 129 16.08 -11.33 0.12
N LEU A 130 15.86 -12.07 1.20
CA LEU A 130 14.57 -12.05 1.89
C LEU A 130 14.45 -10.74 2.68
N ALA A 131 13.31 -10.06 2.55
CA ALA A 131 13.00 -8.85 3.30
C ALA A 131 11.55 -8.84 3.75
N TYR A 132 11.30 -8.33 4.94
CA TYR A 132 9.96 -8.06 5.44
C TYR A 132 9.51 -6.67 4.99
N LEU A 133 8.30 -6.57 4.48
CA LEU A 133 7.72 -5.30 4.05
C LEU A 133 7.13 -4.58 5.26
N ALA A 134 7.65 -3.41 5.58
CA ALA A 134 7.15 -2.54 6.63
C ALA A 134 6.46 -1.31 6.01
N ARG A 135 5.31 -0.92 6.55
CA ARG A 135 4.57 0.26 6.13
C ARG A 135 4.64 1.32 7.21
N ILE A 136 5.03 2.51 6.78
CA ILE A 136 5.25 3.67 7.64
C ILE A 136 4.33 4.78 7.18
N GLU A 137 3.53 5.29 8.09
CA GLU A 137 2.69 6.46 7.90
C GLU A 137 3.46 7.71 8.34
N ILE A 138 3.38 8.77 7.55
CA ILE A 138 3.99 10.03 7.92
C ILE A 138 3.12 10.73 8.95
N THR A 139 3.73 11.12 10.07
CA THR A 139 2.99 11.82 11.12
C THR A 139 2.56 13.23 10.69
N PRO A 140 1.50 13.79 11.29
CA PRO A 140 1.08 15.17 11.00
C PRO A 140 2.19 16.20 11.25
N GLU A 141 3.09 15.93 12.20
CA GLU A 141 4.28 16.74 12.46
C GLU A 141 5.29 16.63 11.32
N GLY A 142 5.48 15.43 10.81
CA GLY A 142 6.31 15.16 9.63
C GLY A 142 5.80 15.89 8.39
N LEU A 143 4.49 15.91 8.17
CA LEU A 143 3.87 16.66 7.07
C LEU A 143 4.12 18.17 7.17
N LYS A 144 4.11 18.74 8.38
CA LYS A 144 4.47 20.16 8.59
C LYS A 144 5.93 20.42 8.25
N THR A 145 6.82 19.51 8.58
CA THR A 145 8.26 19.62 8.28
C THR A 145 8.51 19.56 6.77
N LEU A 146 7.69 18.82 6.02
CA LEU A 146 7.75 18.74 4.56
C LEU A 146 7.47 20.09 3.88
N GLY A 147 6.63 20.95 4.48
CA GLY A 147 6.32 22.28 4.01
C GLY A 147 5.69 22.27 2.62
N HIS A 148 6.37 22.93 1.65
CA HIS A 148 5.90 23.02 0.26
C HIS A 148 6.32 21.87 -0.65
N HIS A 149 7.07 20.90 -0.12
CA HIS A 149 7.50 19.75 -0.92
C HIS A 149 6.35 18.75 -1.09
N VAL A 150 6.03 18.42 -2.32
CA VAL A 150 4.96 17.47 -2.65
C VAL A 150 5.58 16.07 -2.77
N MET A 151 5.07 15.15 -1.96
CA MET A 151 5.42 13.74 -2.08
C MET A 151 4.72 13.14 -3.30
N GLN A 152 5.41 12.29 -4.02
CA GLN A 152 4.87 11.53 -5.14
C GLN A 152 5.10 10.04 -4.94
N ALA A 153 4.16 9.23 -5.39
CA ALA A 153 4.32 7.79 -5.38
C ALA A 153 5.56 7.38 -6.20
N GLY A 154 6.32 6.41 -5.68
CA GLY A 154 7.54 5.94 -6.33
C GLY A 154 8.82 6.74 -6.03
N MET A 155 8.77 7.75 -5.15
CA MET A 155 9.98 8.43 -4.70
C MET A 155 10.87 7.52 -3.86
N PRO A 156 12.17 7.43 -4.15
CA PRO A 156 13.11 6.67 -3.32
C PRO A 156 13.30 7.37 -1.98
N THR A 157 13.22 6.56 -0.91
CA THR A 157 13.33 7.03 0.47
C THR A 157 14.31 6.18 1.26
N GLU A 158 15.02 6.80 2.18
CA GLU A 158 15.82 6.12 3.20
C GLU A 158 15.09 6.20 4.54
N VAL A 159 14.94 5.06 5.20
CA VAL A 159 14.22 4.96 6.47
C VAL A 159 15.14 4.53 7.58
N LEU A 160 15.19 5.33 8.65
CA LEU A 160 15.89 5.01 9.88
C LEU A 160 14.88 4.74 11.00
N ILE A 161 14.70 3.49 11.38
CA ILE A 161 13.80 3.09 12.46
C ILE A 161 14.55 3.21 13.79
N LYS A 162 13.97 3.95 14.74
CA LYS A 162 14.54 4.12 16.08
C LYS A 162 14.23 2.90 16.94
N THR A 163 15.15 1.94 16.99
CA THR A 163 14.98 0.67 17.71
C THR A 163 15.21 0.76 19.23
N GLY A 164 15.14 1.96 19.79
CA GLY A 164 15.22 2.21 21.24
C GLY A 164 16.53 2.87 21.66
N GLU A 165 16.46 3.53 22.81
CA GLU A 165 17.60 4.16 23.47
C GLU A 165 18.38 3.11 24.27
N ARG A 166 19.65 2.93 23.98
CA ARG A 166 20.54 2.16 24.84
C ARG A 166 21.23 3.12 25.79
N SER A 167 20.96 2.97 27.08
CA SER A 167 21.69 3.70 28.12
C SER A 167 23.19 3.44 27.96
N MET A 168 23.99 4.52 27.94
CA MET A 168 25.45 4.46 27.90
C MET A 168 26.02 3.54 29.00
N LEU A 169 25.38 3.52 30.18
CA LEU A 169 25.75 2.68 31.30
C LEU A 169 25.61 1.18 30.95
N LYS A 170 24.55 0.81 30.22
CA LYS A 170 24.33 -0.58 29.79
C LYS A 170 25.34 -1.00 28.73
N TYR A 171 25.81 -0.06 27.89
CA TYR A 171 26.86 -0.32 26.92
C TYR A 171 28.20 -0.57 27.58
N LEU A 172 28.59 0.25 28.57
CA LEU A 172 29.84 0.13 29.34
C LEU A 172 29.89 -1.13 30.23
N LEU A 173 28.75 -1.51 30.83
CA LEU A 173 28.64 -2.67 31.70
C LEU A 173 28.40 -3.99 30.93
N SER A 174 27.98 -3.95 29.67
CA SER A 174 27.71 -5.14 28.85
C SER A 174 28.85 -6.15 28.76
N PRO A 175 30.13 -5.76 28.57
CA PRO A 175 31.24 -6.72 28.55
C PRO A 175 31.53 -7.35 29.90
N LEU A 176 31.30 -6.62 31.00
CA LEU A 176 31.43 -7.13 32.36
C LEU A 176 30.36 -8.15 32.72
N THR A 177 29.09 -7.83 32.43
CA THR A 177 27.98 -8.75 32.68
C THR A 177 28.06 -10.03 31.85
N LYS A 178 28.53 -9.95 30.60
CA LYS A 178 28.76 -11.13 29.75
C LYS A 178 29.89 -12.03 30.29
N ARG A 179 30.97 -11.46 30.81
CA ARG A 179 32.06 -12.25 31.40
C ARG A 179 31.66 -12.91 32.71
N ILE A 180 30.89 -12.21 33.55
CA ILE A 180 30.38 -12.78 34.81
C ILE A 180 29.37 -13.92 34.51
N ALA A 181 28.48 -13.72 33.55
CA ALA A 181 27.52 -14.74 33.13
C ALA A 181 28.20 -15.98 32.50
N ALA A 182 29.32 -15.79 31.79
CA ALA A 182 30.12 -16.89 31.25
C ALA A 182 30.85 -17.66 32.37
N ALA A 183 31.43 -16.96 33.34
CA ALA A 183 32.09 -17.57 34.47
C ALA A 183 31.17 -18.35 35.43
N MET A 184 29.90 -17.95 35.54
CA MET A 184 28.88 -18.65 36.35
C MET A 184 28.25 -19.86 35.63
N LYS A 185 28.55 -20.10 34.35
CA LYS A 185 28.00 -21.20 33.56
C LYS A 185 28.96 -22.40 33.41
N GLU A 186 30.14 -22.33 34.01
CA GLU A 186 31.14 -23.38 34.02
C GLU A 186 31.15 -24.24 35.30
N GLU A 187 30.01 -24.35 35.99
CA GLU A 187 29.79 -25.41 37.00
C GLU A 187 28.71 -26.37 36.57
#